data_aba3e9b735acffcaa9bcc2ad2a232beb
#
_entry.id   aba3e9b735acffcaa9bcc2ad2a232beb
#
_cell.length_a   1.000
_cell.length_b   1.000
_cell.length_c   1.000
_cell.angle_alpha   90.00
_cell.angle_beta   90.00
_cell.angle_gamma   90.00
#
_symmetry.space_group_name_H-M   'P 1'
#
loop_
_entity.id
_entity.type
_entity.pdbx_description
1 polymer ?
#
loop_
_entity_poly.entity_id
_entity_poly.type
_entity_poly.pdbx_seq_one_letter_code
_entity_poly.pdbx_strand_id
1 'polypeptide(L)'
;MLATKFGNERREDGSWVGVNGRPEYVRSACEASLARLGVDHIDLYYQHRVDKTVPIEETVGAMAALVREGKVRYLGLSEASPATIRRAHAEHPITALQTEYSLWSRDPEQQILPLLRELGIGFVAYSPLGRGFLAGRFRSPADLGDQGDFRHRHPRFEGDNLTRNLELLGRLEEIAHDKGVTPAQLALAWVLHQGADVVPIPGTKKRHYLEENVAATAVVLSDDELARLDEALPPGACAGQRYADMRNIDA
;
A
#
# COMPACT_ATOMS: atom_id res chain seq x y z
N MET A 1 13.43 -9.53 -6.98
CA MET A 1 12.22 -10.05 -6.31
C MET A 1 11.00 -9.62 -7.11
N LEU A 2 10.15 -10.57 -7.49
CA LEU A 2 8.91 -10.34 -8.24
C LEU A 2 7.71 -10.63 -7.33
N ALA A 3 6.81 -9.64 -7.18
CA ALA A 3 5.59 -9.79 -6.41
C ALA A 3 4.36 -9.55 -7.30
N THR A 4 3.33 -10.38 -7.13
CA THR A 4 2.04 -10.20 -7.80
C THR A 4 0.89 -10.57 -6.88
N LYS A 5 -0.34 -10.30 -7.31
CA LYS A 5 -1.54 -10.46 -6.48
C LYS A 5 -2.65 -11.17 -7.23
N PHE A 6 -3.49 -11.91 -6.48
CA PHE A 6 -4.80 -12.41 -6.90
C PHE A 6 -5.90 -11.83 -5.98
N GLY A 7 -7.14 -12.15 -6.25
CA GLY A 7 -8.27 -11.80 -5.38
C GLY A 7 -9.27 -10.87 -6.03
N ASN A 8 -8.83 -9.88 -6.81
CA ASN A 8 -9.72 -9.06 -7.63
C ASN A 8 -10.01 -9.77 -8.95
N GLU A 9 -11.11 -10.51 -9.00
CA GLU A 9 -11.51 -11.25 -10.19
C GLU A 9 -12.06 -10.32 -11.25
N ARG A 10 -11.63 -10.54 -12.51
CA ARG A 10 -12.10 -9.82 -13.69
C ARG A 10 -12.52 -10.78 -14.79
N ARG A 11 -13.52 -10.39 -15.57
CA ARG A 11 -13.88 -11.09 -16.81
C ARG A 11 -12.86 -10.80 -17.91
N GLU A 12 -12.98 -11.52 -19.02
CA GLU A 12 -12.12 -11.32 -20.21
C GLU A 12 -12.20 -9.89 -20.77
N ASP A 13 -13.35 -9.24 -20.67
CA ASP A 13 -13.55 -7.84 -21.06
C ASP A 13 -12.93 -6.82 -20.08
N GLY A 14 -12.29 -7.30 -19.00
CA GLY A 14 -11.67 -6.47 -17.96
C GLY A 14 -12.64 -5.95 -16.89
N SER A 15 -13.95 -6.22 -17.01
CA SER A 15 -14.93 -5.81 -16.00
C SER A 15 -14.71 -6.54 -14.67
N TRP A 16 -14.89 -5.80 -13.57
CA TRP A 16 -14.70 -6.34 -12.22
C TRP A 16 -15.88 -7.24 -11.81
N VAL A 17 -15.59 -8.44 -11.30
CA VAL A 17 -16.57 -9.41 -10.82
C VAL A 17 -16.76 -9.28 -9.31
N GLY A 18 -15.66 -9.25 -8.56
CA GLY A 18 -15.67 -9.25 -7.11
C GLY A 18 -14.32 -9.63 -6.52
N VAL A 19 -14.31 -9.81 -5.22
CA VAL A 19 -13.18 -10.44 -4.52
C VAL A 19 -13.40 -11.94 -4.53
N ASN A 20 -12.37 -12.72 -4.87
CA ASN A 20 -12.43 -14.17 -4.91
C ASN A 20 -11.20 -14.77 -4.20
N GLY A 21 -11.43 -15.38 -3.03
CA GLY A 21 -10.44 -16.07 -2.22
C GLY A 21 -10.48 -17.60 -2.33
N ARG A 22 -11.33 -18.15 -3.20
CA ARG A 22 -11.53 -19.60 -3.31
C ARG A 22 -10.28 -20.33 -3.79
N PRO A 23 -9.98 -21.52 -3.26
CA PRO A 23 -8.80 -22.31 -3.61
C PRO A 23 -8.59 -22.50 -5.12
N GLU A 24 -9.65 -22.73 -5.87
CA GLU A 24 -9.59 -22.93 -7.33
C GLU A 24 -9.12 -21.65 -8.04
N TYR A 25 -9.61 -20.48 -7.58
CA TYR A 25 -9.22 -19.19 -8.12
C TYR A 25 -7.79 -18.82 -7.73
N VAL A 26 -7.37 -19.07 -6.50
CA VAL A 26 -5.98 -18.89 -6.04
C VAL A 26 -5.02 -19.57 -7.00
N ARG A 27 -5.29 -20.84 -7.34
CA ARG A 27 -4.47 -21.64 -8.26
C ARG A 27 -4.50 -21.11 -9.68
N SER A 28 -5.68 -20.91 -10.25
CA SER A 28 -5.82 -20.47 -11.65
C SER A 28 -5.22 -19.09 -11.88
N ALA A 29 -5.38 -18.16 -10.92
CA ALA A 29 -4.79 -16.83 -10.97
C ALA A 29 -3.24 -16.86 -10.86
N CYS A 30 -2.68 -17.80 -10.10
CA CYS A 30 -1.24 -18.02 -10.04
C CYS A 30 -0.69 -18.50 -11.39
N GLU A 31 -1.28 -19.53 -11.97
CA GLU A 31 -0.89 -20.06 -13.29
C GLU A 31 -0.97 -18.97 -14.38
N ALA A 32 -2.07 -18.21 -14.39
CA ALA A 32 -2.22 -17.10 -15.31
C ALA A 32 -1.16 -15.99 -15.09
N SER A 33 -0.73 -15.76 -13.85
CA SER A 33 0.34 -14.80 -13.53
C SER A 33 1.69 -15.30 -14.01
N LEU A 34 2.04 -16.56 -13.78
CA LEU A 34 3.27 -17.18 -14.25
C LEU A 34 3.36 -17.10 -15.78
N ALA A 35 2.26 -17.44 -16.48
CA ALA A 35 2.20 -17.39 -17.94
C ALA A 35 2.37 -15.96 -18.48
N ARG A 36 1.66 -14.95 -17.91
CA ARG A 36 1.76 -13.55 -18.36
C ARG A 36 3.12 -12.93 -18.08
N LEU A 37 3.77 -13.31 -16.99
CA LEU A 37 5.08 -12.80 -16.60
C LEU A 37 6.23 -13.54 -17.29
N GLY A 38 5.98 -14.72 -17.86
CA GLY A 38 7.00 -15.55 -18.51
C GLY A 38 8.04 -16.08 -17.53
N VAL A 39 7.63 -16.43 -16.31
CA VAL A 39 8.51 -16.92 -15.23
C VAL A 39 8.02 -18.26 -14.72
N ASP A 40 8.92 -19.03 -14.12
CA ASP A 40 8.64 -20.34 -13.53
C ASP A 40 8.15 -20.25 -12.07
N HIS A 41 8.46 -19.15 -11.37
CA HIS A 41 8.01 -18.92 -10.01
C HIS A 41 7.78 -17.43 -9.70
N ILE A 42 7.00 -17.17 -8.66
CA ILE A 42 6.72 -15.85 -8.08
C ILE A 42 7.41 -15.78 -6.72
N ASP A 43 8.21 -14.73 -6.48
CA ASP A 43 8.87 -14.59 -5.18
C ASP A 43 7.87 -14.30 -4.06
N LEU A 44 6.88 -13.42 -4.27
CA LEU A 44 5.90 -13.06 -3.25
C LEU A 44 4.50 -12.95 -3.85
N TYR A 45 3.60 -13.83 -3.41
CA TYR A 45 2.22 -13.93 -3.90
C TYR A 45 1.24 -13.42 -2.86
N TYR A 46 0.49 -12.37 -3.21
CA TYR A 46 -0.43 -11.72 -2.30
C TYR A 46 -1.89 -12.07 -2.57
N GLN A 47 -2.68 -12.24 -1.52
CA GLN A 47 -4.12 -12.00 -1.59
C GLN A 47 -4.37 -10.48 -1.56
N HIS A 48 -4.95 -9.90 -2.63
CA HIS A 48 -5.09 -8.45 -2.81
C HIS A 48 -6.14 -7.83 -1.89
N ARG A 49 -7.24 -8.57 -1.65
CA ARG A 49 -8.29 -8.25 -0.68
C ARG A 49 -8.78 -9.55 -0.06
N VAL A 50 -9.12 -9.49 1.22
CA VAL A 50 -9.70 -10.64 1.93
C VAL A 50 -11.11 -10.89 1.41
N ASP A 51 -11.39 -12.12 1.00
CA ASP A 51 -12.73 -12.56 0.64
C ASP A 51 -13.48 -12.95 1.92
N LYS A 52 -14.42 -12.10 2.33
CA LYS A 52 -15.20 -12.31 3.56
C LYS A 52 -16.17 -13.50 3.48
N THR A 53 -16.33 -14.11 2.29
CA THR A 53 -17.19 -15.29 2.08
C THR A 53 -16.44 -16.60 2.13
N VAL A 54 -15.10 -16.58 2.18
CA VAL A 54 -14.22 -17.74 2.24
C VAL A 54 -13.38 -17.67 3.52
N PRO A 55 -13.33 -18.71 4.34
CA PRO A 55 -12.41 -18.76 5.49
C PRO A 55 -10.97 -18.50 5.03
N ILE A 56 -10.27 -17.61 5.74
CA ILE A 56 -8.90 -17.23 5.34
C ILE A 56 -7.96 -18.44 5.32
N GLU A 57 -8.21 -19.42 6.14
CA GLU A 57 -7.45 -20.67 6.23
C GLU A 57 -7.51 -21.47 4.92
N GLU A 58 -8.68 -21.51 4.27
CA GLU A 58 -8.84 -22.20 2.98
C GLU A 58 -8.05 -21.50 1.88
N THR A 59 -8.11 -20.16 1.85
CA THR A 59 -7.33 -19.35 0.90
C THR A 59 -5.83 -19.55 1.13
N VAL A 60 -5.36 -19.42 2.37
CA VAL A 60 -3.94 -19.56 2.72
C VAL A 60 -3.47 -21.00 2.54
N GLY A 61 -4.28 -22.00 2.85
CA GLY A 61 -3.99 -23.40 2.56
C GLY A 61 -3.73 -23.68 1.08
N ALA A 62 -4.52 -23.05 0.18
CA ALA A 62 -4.30 -23.12 -1.27
C ALA A 62 -3.01 -22.39 -1.70
N MET A 63 -2.73 -21.22 -1.12
CA MET A 63 -1.47 -20.50 -1.37
C MET A 63 -0.26 -21.33 -0.89
N ALA A 64 -0.34 -21.97 0.27
CA ALA A 64 0.69 -22.85 0.81
C ALA A 64 0.94 -24.09 -0.07
N ALA A 65 -0.09 -24.61 -0.76
CA ALA A 65 0.09 -25.66 -1.75
C ALA A 65 0.97 -25.19 -2.91
N LEU A 66 0.79 -23.96 -3.39
CA LEU A 66 1.64 -23.38 -4.44
C LEU A 66 3.10 -23.19 -3.98
N VAL A 67 3.32 -22.94 -2.69
CA VAL A 67 4.68 -22.92 -2.11
C VAL A 67 5.29 -24.31 -2.16
N ARG A 68 4.56 -25.36 -1.74
CA ARG A 68 5.04 -26.74 -1.82
C ARG A 68 5.32 -27.22 -3.26
N GLU A 69 4.59 -26.68 -4.23
CA GLU A 69 4.81 -26.93 -5.67
C GLU A 69 5.99 -26.14 -6.25
N GLY A 70 6.61 -25.23 -5.50
CA GLY A 70 7.72 -24.39 -5.96
C GLY A 70 7.32 -23.25 -6.90
N LYS A 71 6.02 -23.02 -7.10
CA LYS A 71 5.49 -21.94 -7.94
C LYS A 71 5.51 -20.57 -7.26
N VAL A 72 5.49 -20.56 -5.93
CA VAL A 72 5.55 -19.39 -5.07
C VAL A 72 6.58 -19.60 -4.00
N ARG A 73 7.37 -18.58 -3.65
CA ARG A 73 8.34 -18.67 -2.56
C ARG A 73 7.77 -18.20 -1.24
N TYR A 74 7.11 -17.06 -1.23
CA TYR A 74 6.60 -16.39 -0.03
C TYR A 74 5.17 -15.92 -0.20
N LEU A 75 4.42 -15.90 0.92
CA LEU A 75 3.02 -15.48 0.94
C LEU A 75 2.86 -14.10 1.55
N GLY A 76 1.89 -13.34 1.03
CA GLY A 76 1.52 -12.04 1.56
C GLY A 76 0.01 -11.82 1.59
N LEU A 77 -0.42 -10.90 2.43
CA LEU A 77 -1.79 -10.39 2.49
C LEU A 77 -1.81 -8.90 2.21
N SER A 78 -2.97 -8.37 1.84
CA SER A 78 -3.16 -6.94 1.67
C SER A 78 -4.46 -6.49 2.32
N GLU A 79 -4.40 -5.38 3.08
CA GLU A 79 -5.56 -4.79 3.78
C GLU A 79 -6.32 -5.80 4.64
N ALA A 80 -5.61 -6.67 5.35
CA ALA A 80 -6.18 -7.64 6.28
C ALA A 80 -6.22 -7.09 7.71
N SER A 81 -7.29 -7.41 8.44
CA SER A 81 -7.44 -7.06 9.86
C SER A 81 -6.47 -7.83 10.76
N PRO A 82 -6.19 -7.33 11.97
CA PRO A 82 -5.36 -8.04 12.94
C PRO A 82 -5.80 -9.48 13.20
N ALA A 83 -7.11 -9.72 13.30
CA ALA A 83 -7.66 -11.05 13.52
C ALA A 83 -7.41 -11.98 12.33
N THR A 84 -7.62 -11.49 11.10
CA THR A 84 -7.37 -12.22 9.86
C THR A 84 -5.88 -12.54 9.70
N ILE A 85 -4.99 -11.60 10.00
CA ILE A 85 -3.54 -11.80 9.92
C ILE A 85 -3.09 -12.94 10.84
N ARG A 86 -3.56 -12.96 12.11
CA ARG A 86 -3.21 -14.03 13.07
C ARG A 86 -3.67 -15.40 12.58
N ARG A 87 -4.91 -15.51 12.11
CA ARG A 87 -5.48 -16.76 11.57
C ARG A 87 -4.71 -17.25 10.34
N ALA A 88 -4.44 -16.34 9.40
CA ALA A 88 -3.67 -16.64 8.19
C ALA A 88 -2.26 -17.12 8.52
N HIS A 89 -1.57 -16.42 9.43
CA HIS A 89 -0.20 -16.74 9.83
C HIS A 89 -0.10 -18.06 10.59
N ALA A 90 -1.15 -18.44 11.31
CA ALA A 90 -1.24 -19.75 11.98
C ALA A 90 -1.39 -20.92 10.99
N GLU A 91 -2.07 -20.71 9.84
CA GLU A 91 -2.21 -21.71 8.78
C GLU A 91 -0.89 -21.90 7.99
N HIS A 92 -0.24 -20.81 7.62
CA HIS A 92 1.07 -20.81 6.95
C HIS A 92 1.77 -19.47 7.21
N PRO A 93 3.10 -19.44 7.44
CA PRO A 93 3.83 -18.20 7.63
C PRO A 93 3.54 -17.15 6.53
N ILE A 94 3.02 -16.01 6.94
CA ILE A 94 2.86 -14.83 6.09
C ILE A 94 4.15 -14.00 6.19
N THR A 95 4.74 -13.67 5.06
CA THR A 95 6.02 -12.94 5.00
C THR A 95 5.81 -11.43 5.00
N ALA A 96 4.76 -10.95 4.35
CA ALA A 96 4.50 -9.51 4.25
C ALA A 96 3.01 -9.17 4.26
N LEU A 97 2.68 -8.04 4.91
CA LEU A 97 1.39 -7.37 4.75
C LEU A 97 1.58 -6.12 3.90
N GLN A 98 0.70 -5.91 2.90
CA GLN A 98 0.68 -4.69 2.11
C GLN A 98 -0.55 -3.85 2.46
N THR A 99 -0.35 -2.66 3.02
CA THR A 99 -1.42 -1.74 3.44
C THR A 99 -1.06 -0.30 3.08
N GLU A 100 -2.07 0.57 2.87
CA GLU A 100 -1.84 1.98 2.63
C GLU A 100 -1.16 2.64 3.84
N TYR A 101 -0.01 3.26 3.61
CA TYR A 101 0.72 3.95 4.66
C TYR A 101 1.54 5.12 4.11
N SER A 102 1.40 6.27 4.76
CA SER A 102 2.07 7.52 4.39
C SER A 102 1.85 8.55 5.49
N LEU A 103 2.46 9.71 5.37
CA LEU A 103 2.23 10.86 6.27
C LEU A 103 0.75 11.26 6.40
N TRP A 104 -0.12 10.95 5.44
CA TRP A 104 -1.55 11.24 5.53
C TRP A 104 -2.47 10.01 5.68
N SER A 105 -1.90 8.81 5.85
CA SER A 105 -2.62 7.54 6.11
C SER A 105 -1.87 6.76 7.17
N ARG A 106 -2.14 7.06 8.45
CA ARG A 106 -1.37 6.56 9.59
C ARG A 106 -2.11 5.50 10.41
N ASP A 107 -3.27 5.06 9.95
CA ASP A 107 -4.10 4.05 10.65
C ASP A 107 -3.33 2.77 11.05
N PRO A 108 -2.35 2.23 10.25
CA PRO A 108 -1.63 1.02 10.62
C PRO A 108 -0.80 1.10 11.91
N GLU A 109 -0.46 2.31 12.38
CA GLU A 109 0.41 2.50 13.54
C GLU A 109 -0.17 1.94 14.84
N GLN A 110 -1.50 1.97 15.00
CA GLN A 110 -2.15 1.62 16.25
C GLN A 110 -2.17 0.11 16.52
N GLN A 111 -2.43 -0.71 15.51
CA GLN A 111 -2.64 -2.15 15.69
C GLN A 111 -1.82 -3.01 14.72
N ILE A 112 -1.70 -2.58 13.46
CA ILE A 112 -1.09 -3.40 12.41
C ILE A 112 0.44 -3.48 12.61
N LEU A 113 1.15 -2.36 12.68
CA LEU A 113 2.62 -2.38 12.81
C LEU A 113 3.09 -3.12 14.07
N PRO A 114 2.49 -2.89 15.27
CA PRO A 114 2.84 -3.69 16.45
C PRO A 114 2.62 -5.19 16.26
N LEU A 115 1.49 -5.58 15.67
CA LEU A 115 1.18 -6.98 15.40
C LEU A 115 2.19 -7.63 14.43
N LEU A 116 2.53 -6.92 13.35
CA LEU A 116 3.47 -7.46 12.37
C LEU A 116 4.86 -7.69 12.98
N ARG A 117 5.31 -6.77 13.84
CA ARG A 117 6.56 -6.92 14.60
C ARG A 117 6.54 -8.09 15.56
N GLU A 118 5.42 -8.30 16.26
CA GLU A 118 5.21 -9.48 17.11
C GLU A 118 5.35 -10.79 16.32
N LEU A 119 4.80 -10.83 15.10
CA LEU A 119 4.76 -12.03 14.25
C LEU A 119 5.98 -12.18 13.30
N GLY A 120 6.89 -11.20 13.25
CA GLY A 120 8.03 -11.19 12.32
C GLY A 120 7.61 -11.02 10.86
N ILE A 121 6.52 -10.29 10.59
CA ILE A 121 5.98 -10.02 9.25
C ILE A 121 6.44 -8.66 8.77
N GLY A 122 6.97 -8.57 7.54
CA GLY A 122 7.35 -7.30 6.92
C GLY A 122 6.12 -6.46 6.51
N PHE A 123 6.27 -5.15 6.53
CA PHE A 123 5.23 -4.21 6.11
C PHE A 123 5.57 -3.55 4.78
N VAL A 124 4.64 -3.60 3.82
CA VAL A 124 4.79 -2.98 2.49
C VAL A 124 3.80 -1.84 2.35
N ALA A 125 4.32 -0.61 2.36
CA ALA A 125 3.53 0.62 2.28
C ALA A 125 3.16 0.95 0.83
N TYR A 126 1.90 0.75 0.42
CA TYR A 126 1.45 1.25 -0.87
C TYR A 126 0.93 2.68 -0.77
N SER A 127 0.88 3.38 -1.90
CA SER A 127 0.54 4.82 -1.98
C SER A 127 1.33 5.70 -0.99
N PRO A 128 2.65 5.50 -0.80
CA PRO A 128 3.43 6.25 0.19
C PRO A 128 3.51 7.74 -0.10
N LEU A 129 3.19 8.16 -1.34
CA LEU A 129 3.07 9.56 -1.77
C LEU A 129 1.61 10.04 -1.86
N GLY A 130 0.65 9.36 -1.22
CA GLY A 130 -0.74 9.77 -1.25
C GLY A 130 -1.31 9.92 -2.67
N ARG A 131 -1.02 8.98 -3.57
CA ARG A 131 -1.42 9.05 -4.99
C ARG A 131 -0.85 10.26 -5.74
N GLY A 132 0.33 10.73 -5.31
CA GLY A 132 1.03 11.89 -5.86
C GLY A 132 0.69 13.22 -5.17
N PHE A 133 -0.18 13.23 -4.17
CA PHE A 133 -0.53 14.43 -3.42
C PHE A 133 0.65 14.95 -2.60
N LEU A 134 1.29 14.10 -1.81
CA LEU A 134 2.45 14.46 -0.98
C LEU A 134 3.71 14.82 -1.79
N ALA A 135 3.66 14.63 -3.11
CA ALA A 135 4.70 15.12 -4.02
C ALA A 135 4.44 16.57 -4.53
N GLY A 136 3.42 17.25 -4.02
CA GLY A 136 3.08 18.64 -4.40
C GLY A 136 2.53 18.81 -5.81
N ARG A 137 2.02 17.74 -6.44
CA ARG A 137 1.63 17.75 -7.85
C ARG A 137 0.22 18.25 -8.13
N PHE A 138 -0.62 18.35 -7.11
CA PHE A 138 -2.03 18.68 -7.24
C PHE A 138 -2.38 19.81 -6.30
N ARG A 139 -2.79 20.96 -6.85
CA ARG A 139 -3.21 22.16 -6.13
C ARG A 139 -4.69 22.45 -6.31
N SER A 140 -5.27 21.88 -7.37
CA SER A 140 -6.66 22.06 -7.71
C SER A 140 -7.20 20.83 -8.43
N PRO A 141 -8.53 20.66 -8.55
CA PRO A 141 -9.11 19.60 -9.37
C PRO A 141 -8.67 19.63 -10.84
N ALA A 142 -8.26 20.80 -11.35
CA ALA A 142 -7.79 20.97 -12.73
C ALA A 142 -6.40 20.32 -12.97
N ASP A 143 -5.62 20.08 -11.92
CA ASP A 143 -4.31 19.43 -12.00
C ASP A 143 -4.42 17.91 -12.08
N LEU A 144 -5.61 17.36 -11.80
CA LEU A 144 -5.89 15.94 -11.98
C LEU A 144 -5.97 15.63 -13.47
N GLY A 145 -5.68 14.38 -13.85
CA GLY A 145 -5.75 13.94 -15.24
C GLY A 145 -7.13 14.10 -15.88
N ASP A 146 -7.38 13.38 -16.95
CA ASP A 146 -8.70 13.40 -17.61
C ASP A 146 -9.84 12.90 -16.69
N GLN A 147 -11.08 12.94 -17.17
CA GLN A 147 -12.28 12.53 -16.40
C GLN A 147 -12.25 11.03 -16.01
N GLY A 148 -11.37 10.22 -16.59
CA GLY A 148 -11.11 8.85 -16.22
C GLY A 148 -10.17 8.67 -15.03
N ASP A 149 -9.51 9.74 -14.58
CA ASP A 149 -8.63 9.70 -13.41
C ASP A 149 -9.48 9.44 -12.15
N PHE A 150 -9.19 8.30 -11.49
CA PHE A 150 -9.96 7.86 -10.31
C PHE A 150 -9.92 8.87 -9.16
N ARG A 151 -8.94 9.77 -9.11
CA ARG A 151 -8.81 10.82 -8.09
C ARG A 151 -9.95 11.82 -8.12
N HIS A 152 -10.62 12.02 -9.27
CA HIS A 152 -11.84 12.85 -9.35
C HIS A 152 -13.00 12.32 -8.49
N ARG A 153 -12.97 11.03 -8.11
CA ARG A 153 -14.00 10.40 -7.28
C ARG A 153 -13.44 9.96 -5.92
N HIS A 154 -12.30 10.50 -5.55
CA HIS A 154 -11.64 10.11 -4.32
C HIS A 154 -11.90 11.16 -3.23
N PRO A 155 -12.48 10.81 -2.07
CA PRO A 155 -12.95 11.77 -1.07
C PRO A 155 -11.89 12.80 -0.63
N ARG A 156 -10.62 12.44 -0.63
CA ARG A 156 -9.51 13.31 -0.24
C ARG A 156 -9.21 14.44 -1.24
N PHE A 157 -9.69 14.32 -2.48
CA PHE A 157 -9.45 15.28 -3.56
C PHE A 157 -10.69 16.11 -3.90
N GLU A 158 -11.78 15.98 -3.13
CA GLU A 158 -13.04 16.65 -3.40
C GLU A 158 -13.32 17.81 -2.41
N GLY A 159 -13.83 18.92 -2.95
CA GLY A 159 -14.38 20.03 -2.19
C GLY A 159 -13.49 20.54 -1.06
N ASP A 160 -14.08 20.73 0.12
CA ASP A 160 -13.38 21.23 1.31
C ASP A 160 -12.29 20.30 1.83
N ASN A 161 -12.38 18.99 1.53
CA ASN A 161 -11.33 18.06 1.90
C ASN A 161 -10.02 18.37 1.18
N LEU A 162 -10.08 18.69 -0.12
CA LEU A 162 -8.89 19.09 -0.87
C LEU A 162 -8.27 20.35 -0.28
N THR A 163 -9.07 21.37 0.05
CA THR A 163 -8.58 22.62 0.65
C THR A 163 -7.82 22.36 1.96
N ARG A 164 -8.42 21.60 2.88
CA ARG A 164 -7.77 21.23 4.16
C ARG A 164 -6.49 20.43 3.95
N ASN A 165 -6.50 19.50 3.00
CA ASN A 165 -5.32 18.68 2.70
C ASN A 165 -4.19 19.52 2.08
N LEU A 166 -4.50 20.58 1.30
CA LEU A 166 -3.50 21.50 0.77
C LEU A 166 -2.78 22.29 1.88
N GLU A 167 -3.44 22.59 2.99
CA GLU A 167 -2.78 23.22 4.16
C GLU A 167 -1.74 22.26 4.76
N LEU A 168 -2.07 20.96 4.87
CA LEU A 168 -1.13 19.93 5.34
C LEU A 168 0.06 19.78 4.37
N LEU A 169 -0.20 19.84 3.07
CA LEU A 169 0.86 19.80 2.06
C LEU A 169 1.80 21.01 2.19
N GLY A 170 1.26 22.21 2.41
CA GLY A 170 2.07 23.42 2.61
C GLY A 170 3.08 23.26 3.75
N ARG A 171 2.65 22.71 4.90
CA ARG A 171 3.54 22.42 6.04
C ARG A 171 4.63 21.40 5.69
N LEU A 172 4.29 20.35 4.93
CA LEU A 172 5.28 19.37 4.45
C LEU A 172 6.32 20.03 3.53
N GLU A 173 5.88 20.92 2.65
CA GLU A 173 6.76 21.65 1.73
C GLU A 173 7.72 22.58 2.43
N GLU A 174 7.29 23.27 3.49
CA GLU A 174 8.15 24.11 4.34
C GLU A 174 9.27 23.27 4.96
N ILE A 175 8.93 22.12 5.57
CA ILE A 175 9.93 21.23 6.18
C ILE A 175 10.88 20.66 5.13
N ALA A 176 10.36 20.27 3.95
CA ALA A 176 11.18 19.76 2.86
C ALA A 176 12.16 20.82 2.33
N HIS A 177 11.70 22.07 2.19
CA HIS A 177 12.51 23.20 1.79
C HIS A 177 13.67 23.45 2.79
N ASP A 178 13.36 23.50 4.09
CA ASP A 178 14.36 23.70 5.15
C ASP A 178 15.43 22.60 5.12
N LYS A 179 15.02 21.36 4.81
CA LYS A 179 15.94 20.23 4.70
C LYS A 179 16.69 20.15 3.36
N GLY A 180 16.30 20.93 2.35
CA GLY A 180 16.91 20.90 1.03
C GLY A 180 16.57 19.64 0.21
N VAL A 181 15.40 19.04 0.41
CA VAL A 181 14.89 17.88 -0.33
C VAL A 181 13.53 18.19 -0.93
N THR A 182 13.04 17.30 -1.83
CA THR A 182 11.67 17.45 -2.33
C THR A 182 10.65 16.90 -1.30
N PRO A 183 9.38 17.38 -1.34
CA PRO A 183 8.31 16.82 -0.51
C PRO A 183 8.13 15.31 -0.71
N ALA A 184 8.31 14.80 -1.93
CA ALA A 184 8.26 13.37 -2.22
C ALA A 184 9.38 12.59 -1.52
N GLN A 185 10.62 13.12 -1.56
CA GLN A 185 11.75 12.52 -0.85
C GLN A 185 11.54 12.54 0.65
N LEU A 186 11.06 13.64 1.21
CA LEU A 186 10.76 13.74 2.64
C LEU A 186 9.69 12.75 3.07
N ALA A 187 8.58 12.64 2.33
CA ALA A 187 7.51 11.71 2.62
C ALA A 187 7.95 10.24 2.56
N LEU A 188 8.79 9.88 1.57
CA LEU A 188 9.35 8.52 1.47
C LEU A 188 10.37 8.23 2.57
N ALA A 189 11.25 9.18 2.89
CA ALA A 189 12.21 9.06 3.99
C ALA A 189 11.50 8.85 5.33
N TRP A 190 10.38 9.56 5.57
CA TRP A 190 9.56 9.35 6.76
C TRP A 190 9.02 7.93 6.85
N VAL A 191 8.48 7.37 5.75
CA VAL A 191 8.01 5.98 5.72
C VAL A 191 9.15 4.99 6.00
N LEU A 192 10.32 5.20 5.39
CA LEU A 192 11.52 4.36 5.61
C LEU A 192 12.01 4.42 7.07
N HIS A 193 11.81 5.56 7.72
CA HIS A 193 12.24 5.76 9.12
C HIS A 193 11.34 5.01 10.13
N GLN A 194 10.17 4.55 9.72
CA GLN A 194 9.25 3.84 10.63
C GLN A 194 9.75 2.46 11.08
N GLY A 195 10.75 1.90 10.40
CA GLY A 195 11.42 0.66 10.79
C GLY A 195 12.09 -0.04 9.63
N ALA A 196 13.08 -0.86 9.93
CA ALA A 196 13.76 -1.71 8.93
C ALA A 196 12.82 -2.78 8.33
N ASP A 197 11.69 -3.00 8.94
CA ASP A 197 10.60 -3.89 8.53
C ASP A 197 9.60 -3.23 7.58
N VAL A 198 9.75 -1.92 7.28
CA VAL A 198 8.81 -1.11 6.47
C VAL A 198 9.42 -0.76 5.11
N VAL A 199 8.74 -1.15 4.02
CA VAL A 199 9.21 -0.92 2.64
C VAL A 199 8.15 -0.18 1.84
N PRO A 200 8.39 1.09 1.44
CA PRO A 200 7.49 1.82 0.55
C PRO A 200 7.59 1.34 -0.90
N ILE A 201 6.47 1.34 -1.61
CA ILE A 201 6.39 0.99 -3.03
C ILE A 201 5.83 2.15 -3.88
N PRO A 202 6.56 3.26 -4.04
CA PRO A 202 6.13 4.38 -4.86
C PRO A 202 6.07 3.99 -6.35
N GLY A 203 4.87 4.09 -6.95
CA GLY A 203 4.66 3.77 -8.37
C GLY A 203 5.00 4.95 -9.27
N THR A 204 5.78 4.72 -10.35
CA THR A 204 6.03 5.71 -11.38
C THR A 204 6.23 5.09 -12.77
N LYS A 205 5.92 5.87 -13.83
CA LYS A 205 6.24 5.55 -15.23
C LYS A 205 7.33 6.49 -15.79
N LYS A 206 7.87 7.39 -14.97
CA LYS A 206 8.85 8.41 -15.39
C LYS A 206 10.19 8.14 -14.71
N ARG A 207 11.27 8.12 -15.51
CA ARG A 207 12.61 7.83 -15.02
C ARG A 207 13.07 8.83 -13.96
N HIS A 208 12.87 10.12 -14.16
CA HIS A 208 13.26 11.15 -13.20
C HIS A 208 12.56 11.00 -11.84
N TYR A 209 11.27 10.55 -11.81
CA TYR A 209 10.60 10.26 -10.54
C TYR A 209 11.12 8.95 -9.88
N LEU A 210 11.59 7.99 -10.68
CA LEU A 210 12.24 6.81 -10.11
C LEU A 210 13.55 7.22 -9.42
N GLU A 211 14.35 8.03 -10.07
CA GLU A 211 15.62 8.55 -9.54
C GLU A 211 15.37 9.40 -8.28
N GLU A 212 14.35 10.27 -8.28
CA GLU A 212 13.92 11.05 -7.12
C GLU A 212 13.48 10.15 -5.96
N ASN A 213 12.65 9.15 -6.22
CA ASN A 213 12.17 8.21 -5.20
C ASN A 213 13.32 7.38 -4.59
N VAL A 214 14.27 6.94 -5.42
CA VAL A 214 15.45 6.21 -4.94
C VAL A 214 16.34 7.10 -4.08
N ALA A 215 16.51 8.36 -4.44
CA ALA A 215 17.32 9.30 -3.67
C ALA A 215 16.77 9.54 -2.24
N ALA A 216 15.48 9.28 -2.00
CA ALA A 216 14.89 9.34 -0.67
C ALA A 216 15.55 8.36 0.34
N THR A 217 16.15 7.28 -0.13
CA THR A 217 16.86 6.30 0.72
C THR A 217 18.13 6.88 1.39
N ALA A 218 18.65 7.98 0.86
CA ALA A 218 19.80 8.67 1.42
C ALA A 218 19.43 9.82 2.39
N VAL A 219 18.13 10.12 2.52
CA VAL A 219 17.64 11.19 3.40
C VAL A 219 17.53 10.65 4.83
N VAL A 220 18.39 11.16 5.70
CA VAL A 220 18.38 10.86 7.14
C VAL A 220 17.55 11.91 7.86
N LEU A 221 16.59 11.49 8.66
CA LEU A 221 15.76 12.38 9.49
C LEU A 221 16.28 12.39 10.93
N SER A 222 16.42 13.60 11.52
CA SER A 222 16.69 13.75 12.95
C SER A 222 15.40 13.61 13.77
N ASP A 223 15.55 13.41 15.09
CA ASP A 223 14.40 13.34 16.00
C ASP A 223 13.56 14.62 15.97
N ASP A 224 14.22 15.80 15.86
CA ASP A 224 13.53 17.08 15.75
C ASP A 224 12.73 17.19 14.44
N GLU A 225 13.27 16.72 13.32
CA GLU A 225 12.56 16.72 12.02
C GLU A 225 11.38 15.75 12.03
N LEU A 226 11.52 14.61 12.69
CA LEU A 226 10.41 13.65 12.88
C LEU A 226 9.31 14.27 13.75
N ALA A 227 9.67 14.92 14.86
CA ALA A 227 8.71 15.60 15.73
C ALA A 227 7.96 16.73 14.98
N ARG A 228 8.66 17.52 14.16
CA ARG A 228 8.05 18.55 13.30
C ARG A 228 7.08 17.94 12.29
N LEU A 229 7.43 16.80 11.67
CA LEU A 229 6.54 16.09 10.73
C LEU A 229 5.30 15.54 11.44
N ASP A 230 5.45 14.99 12.64
CA ASP A 230 4.34 14.48 13.45
C ASP A 230 3.40 15.59 13.93
N GLU A 231 3.92 16.77 14.25
CA GLU A 231 3.11 17.95 14.57
C GLU A 231 2.40 18.51 13.33
N ALA A 232 3.08 18.56 12.18
CA ALA A 232 2.53 19.09 10.94
C ALA A 232 1.44 18.20 10.34
N LEU A 233 1.62 16.87 10.41
CA LEU A 233 0.74 15.85 9.85
C LEU A 233 0.41 14.76 10.89
N PRO A 234 -0.30 15.11 11.99
CA PRO A 234 -0.61 14.12 13.01
C PRO A 234 -1.56 13.04 12.49
N PRO A 235 -1.61 11.86 13.15
CA PRO A 235 -2.58 10.81 12.81
C PRO A 235 -4.00 11.36 12.75
N GLY A 236 -4.72 11.05 11.65
CA GLY A 236 -6.09 11.51 11.44
C GLY A 236 -6.23 12.95 10.90
N ALA A 237 -5.15 13.69 10.64
CA ALA A 237 -5.21 15.06 10.10
C ALA A 237 -5.77 15.11 8.67
N CYS A 238 -5.60 14.05 7.88
CA CYS A 238 -6.09 13.99 6.51
C CYS A 238 -7.62 14.05 6.45
N ALA A 239 -8.16 14.99 5.69
CA ALA A 239 -9.58 15.11 5.44
C ALA A 239 -10.03 14.13 4.33
N GLY A 240 -11.13 13.42 4.59
CA GLY A 240 -11.71 12.44 3.67
C GLY A 240 -11.19 11.01 3.87
N GLN A 241 -12.05 10.04 3.57
CA GLN A 241 -11.72 8.62 3.65
C GLN A 241 -10.76 8.19 2.54
N ARG A 242 -10.05 7.06 2.76
CA ARG A 242 -9.11 6.46 1.79
C ARG A 242 -9.77 6.03 0.48
N TYR A 243 -11.04 5.65 0.53
CA TYR A 243 -11.86 5.24 -0.61
C TYR A 243 -13.30 5.70 -0.39
N ALA A 244 -14.05 5.93 -1.47
CA ALA A 244 -15.48 6.18 -1.41
C ALA A 244 -16.25 4.94 -0.88
N ASP A 245 -15.73 3.74 -1.13
CA ASP A 245 -16.26 2.47 -0.64
C ASP A 245 -15.18 1.71 0.13
N MET A 246 -15.36 1.58 1.43
CA MET A 246 -14.45 0.89 2.35
C MET A 246 -14.79 -0.59 2.57
N ARG A 247 -15.88 -1.11 1.95
CA ARG A 247 -16.37 -2.49 2.20
C ARG A 247 -15.36 -3.58 1.85
N ASN A 248 -14.44 -3.31 0.92
CA ASN A 248 -13.40 -4.24 0.51
C ASN A 248 -12.11 -4.14 1.35
N ILE A 249 -12.13 -3.33 2.39
CA ILE A 249 -11.09 -3.29 3.42
C ILE A 249 -11.53 -4.20 4.56
N ASP A 250 -10.66 -5.10 4.97
CA ASP A 250 -10.90 -5.95 6.13
C ASP A 250 -10.40 -5.20 7.38
N ALA A 251 -11.32 -4.47 8.04
CA ALA A 251 -11.04 -3.60 9.18
C ALA A 251 -11.65 -4.17 10.47
#